data_0ac19cdb699c0ebc69c3957c1595effa
#
_entry.id   0ac19cdb699c0ebc69c3957c1595effa
#
_cell.length_a   1.000
_cell.length_b   1.000
_cell.length_c   1.000
_cell.angle_alpha   90.00
_cell.angle_beta   90.00
_cell.angle_gamma   90.00
#
_symmetry.space_group_name_H-M   'P 1'
#
loop_
_entity.id
_entity.type
_entity.pdbx_description
1 polymer ?
#
loop_
_entity_poly.entity_id
_entity_poly.type
_entity_poly.pdbx_seq_one_letter_code
_entity_poly.pdbx_strand_id
1 'polypeptide(L)'
;ERHPFWDWAADHYEQVIAIPGNHEFYRGFDMATTVDGWSYALRPNVRYYNNQVISLGVEIDLIVTPLWAQIPFDKAAETVMRVNDFRNIRCENDILRWTRFNEEHFRCFRFLTEAVKQSKAKHIVVMTHHVPSSLLMAPEFQDSPINGAFMVDLTDYIEASPIEYWIYGHSHRNIDATIRNTRCLSNQLGYIGGNEHISFDPARYMEIVEE
;
A
#
# COMPACT_ATOMS: atom_id res chain seq x y z
N GLU A 1 12.39 -4.93 -12.54
CA GLU A 1 13.62 -5.63 -12.10
C GLU A 1 14.91 -4.96 -12.63
N ARG A 2 14.88 -4.35 -13.80
CA ARG A 2 16.05 -3.74 -14.46
C ARG A 2 16.14 -2.23 -14.30
N HIS A 3 15.24 -1.59 -13.52
CA HIS A 3 15.27 -0.14 -13.37
C HIS A 3 16.48 0.28 -12.52
N PRO A 4 17.30 1.26 -12.98
CA PRO A 4 18.52 1.68 -12.27
C PRO A 4 18.27 2.19 -10.84
N PHE A 5 17.03 2.61 -10.54
CA PHE A 5 16.62 2.99 -9.20
C PHE A 5 16.91 1.91 -8.14
N TRP A 6 16.72 0.63 -8.48
CA TRP A 6 16.95 -0.45 -7.54
C TRP A 6 18.43 -0.66 -7.20
N ASP A 7 19.33 -0.40 -8.18
CA ASP A 7 20.76 -0.42 -7.93
C ASP A 7 21.15 0.74 -7.03
N TRP A 8 20.67 1.94 -7.35
CA TRP A 8 20.88 3.11 -6.53
C TRP A 8 20.34 2.92 -5.11
N ALA A 9 19.12 2.39 -4.94
CA ALA A 9 18.54 2.14 -3.63
C ALA A 9 19.35 1.12 -2.83
N ALA A 10 19.85 0.05 -3.48
CA ALA A 10 20.68 -0.96 -2.84
C ALA A 10 22.02 -0.39 -2.33
N ASP A 11 22.58 0.58 -3.05
CA ASP A 11 23.88 1.22 -2.69
C ASP A 11 23.74 2.26 -1.57
N HIS A 12 22.53 2.81 -1.35
CA HIS A 12 22.32 3.93 -0.44
C HIS A 12 21.58 3.59 0.86
N TYR A 13 20.92 2.44 0.91
CA TYR A 13 20.14 2.02 2.09
C TYR A 13 20.59 0.66 2.57
N GLU A 14 20.63 0.47 3.88
CA GLU A 14 20.92 -0.83 4.51
C GLU A 14 19.88 -1.88 4.13
N GLN A 15 18.61 -1.52 4.12
CA GLN A 15 17.51 -2.37 3.74
C GLN A 15 16.44 -1.57 2.99
N VAL A 16 15.93 -2.14 1.90
CA VAL A 16 14.81 -1.58 1.14
C VAL A 16 13.66 -2.57 1.13
N ILE A 17 12.57 -2.18 1.76
CA ILE A 17 11.32 -2.94 1.84
C ILE A 17 10.34 -2.33 0.85
N ALA A 18 9.87 -3.13 -0.08
CA ALA A 18 8.87 -2.74 -1.06
C ALA A 18 7.62 -3.62 -0.96
N ILE A 19 6.47 -3.08 -1.31
CA ILE A 19 5.23 -3.84 -1.53
C ILE A 19 4.79 -3.66 -2.99
N PRO A 20 4.17 -4.67 -3.60
CA PRO A 20 3.61 -4.48 -4.93
C PRO A 20 2.41 -3.54 -4.86
N GLY A 21 2.40 -2.52 -5.71
CA GLY A 21 1.20 -1.76 -6.04
C GLY A 21 0.48 -2.41 -7.23
N ASN A 22 -0.61 -1.80 -7.70
CA ASN A 22 -1.34 -2.30 -8.88
C ASN A 22 -0.46 -2.31 -10.15
N HIS A 23 0.45 -1.37 -10.30
CA HIS A 23 1.31 -1.27 -11.49
C HIS A 23 2.37 -2.37 -11.60
N GLU A 24 2.80 -2.98 -10.50
CA GLU A 24 3.69 -4.16 -10.52
C GLU A 24 3.04 -5.35 -11.25
N PHE A 25 1.70 -5.41 -11.26
CA PHE A 25 0.94 -6.46 -11.96
C PHE A 25 0.63 -6.13 -13.42
N TYR A 26 0.89 -4.91 -13.91
CA TYR A 26 0.57 -4.53 -15.30
C TYR A 26 1.43 -5.23 -16.35
N ARG A 27 2.57 -5.73 -16.06
CA ARG A 27 3.46 -6.54 -16.92
C ARG A 27 4.51 -7.25 -16.09
N GLY A 28 4.25 -7.39 -14.81
CA GLY A 28 5.18 -7.94 -13.83
C GLY A 28 4.67 -9.26 -13.27
N PHE A 29 4.36 -9.25 -12.00
CA PHE A 29 3.90 -10.44 -11.30
C PHE A 29 2.46 -10.82 -11.71
N ASP A 30 2.16 -12.12 -11.80
CA ASP A 30 0.78 -12.57 -11.81
C ASP A 30 0.19 -12.41 -10.40
N MET A 31 -0.96 -11.76 -10.29
CA MET A 31 -1.60 -11.47 -9.01
C MET A 31 -1.86 -12.74 -8.18
N ALA A 32 -2.17 -13.87 -8.84
CA ALA A 32 -2.39 -15.14 -8.16
C ALA A 32 -1.14 -15.74 -7.54
N THR A 33 0.06 -15.31 -7.95
CA THR A 33 1.32 -15.81 -7.38
C THR A 33 1.73 -15.08 -6.11
N THR A 34 1.17 -13.90 -5.86
CA THR A 34 1.48 -13.09 -4.67
C THR A 34 0.59 -13.45 -3.48
N VAL A 35 0.72 -14.68 -3.00
CA VAL A 35 0.01 -15.18 -1.82
C VAL A 35 0.54 -14.56 -0.52
N ASP A 36 -0.12 -14.87 0.61
CA ASP A 36 0.36 -14.43 1.92
C ASP A 36 1.77 -14.98 2.19
N GLY A 37 2.66 -14.12 2.67
CA GLY A 37 4.05 -14.47 2.91
C GLY A 37 4.94 -14.48 1.66
N TRP A 38 4.41 -14.16 0.47
CA TRP A 38 5.24 -14.06 -0.74
C TRP A 38 6.28 -12.95 -0.62
N SER A 39 7.50 -13.25 -1.10
CA SER A 39 8.55 -12.24 -1.23
C SER A 39 9.40 -12.47 -2.47
N TYR A 40 9.98 -11.39 -3.00
CA TYR A 40 10.82 -11.43 -4.18
C TYR A 40 12.04 -10.51 -4.03
N ALA A 41 13.24 -11.08 -4.07
CA ALA A 41 14.47 -10.31 -3.96
C ALA A 41 14.83 -9.66 -5.30
N LEU A 42 14.96 -8.34 -5.30
CA LEU A 42 15.47 -7.56 -6.44
C LEU A 42 16.98 -7.39 -6.37
N ARG A 43 17.50 -7.17 -5.16
CA ARG A 43 18.93 -7.08 -4.81
C ARG A 43 19.12 -7.76 -3.45
N PRO A 44 20.33 -7.98 -2.98
CA PRO A 44 20.56 -8.64 -1.69
C PRO A 44 19.82 -7.97 -0.52
N ASN A 45 19.75 -6.64 -0.51
CA ASN A 45 19.10 -5.81 0.51
C ASN A 45 17.82 -5.11 0.03
N VAL A 46 17.31 -5.41 -1.17
CA VAL A 46 16.08 -4.84 -1.74
C VAL A 46 15.09 -5.97 -2.04
N ARG A 47 13.92 -5.95 -1.41
CA ARG A 47 12.95 -7.03 -1.53
C ARG A 47 11.50 -6.54 -1.53
N TYR A 48 10.69 -7.13 -2.41
CA TYR A 48 9.24 -7.07 -2.32
C TYR A 48 8.71 -8.04 -1.29
N TYR A 49 7.65 -7.61 -0.60
CA TYR A 49 6.90 -8.42 0.36
C TYR A 49 5.39 -8.27 0.12
N ASN A 50 4.64 -9.34 0.37
CA ASN A 50 3.18 -9.34 0.33
C ASN A 50 2.62 -10.05 1.56
N ASN A 51 1.80 -9.34 2.35
CA ASN A 51 1.20 -9.82 3.58
C ASN A 51 2.22 -10.48 4.52
N GLN A 52 3.11 -9.65 5.08
CA GLN A 52 4.14 -10.09 6.03
C GLN A 52 4.31 -9.10 7.18
N VAL A 53 4.79 -9.61 8.30
CA VAL A 53 5.33 -8.82 9.42
C VAL A 53 6.85 -8.87 9.34
N ILE A 54 7.49 -7.71 9.35
CA ILE A 54 8.95 -7.56 9.31
C ILE A 54 9.36 -6.88 10.60
N SER A 55 10.04 -7.61 11.48
CA SER A 55 10.54 -7.02 12.71
C SER A 55 11.80 -6.21 12.41
N LEU A 56 11.76 -4.92 12.74
CA LEU A 56 12.86 -3.98 12.64
C LEU A 56 13.43 -3.75 14.04
N GLY A 57 14.49 -4.49 14.38
CA GLY A 57 15.00 -4.53 15.75
C GLY A 57 14.10 -5.35 16.69
N VAL A 58 14.05 -4.96 17.97
CA VAL A 58 13.34 -5.72 19.04
C VAL A 58 11.95 -5.15 19.32
N GLU A 59 11.75 -3.86 19.05
CA GLU A 59 10.57 -3.13 19.49
C GLU A 59 9.64 -2.70 18.35
N ILE A 60 10.00 -2.89 17.08
CA ILE A 60 9.24 -2.39 15.94
C ILE A 60 8.79 -3.53 15.05
N ASP A 61 7.48 -3.64 14.83
CA ASP A 61 6.89 -4.48 13.78
C ASP A 61 6.41 -3.61 12.63
N LEU A 62 6.97 -3.83 11.44
CA LEU A 62 6.48 -3.28 10.18
C LEU A 62 5.56 -4.29 9.50
N ILE A 63 4.27 -4.03 9.51
CA ILE A 63 3.25 -4.86 8.87
C ILE A 63 3.03 -4.35 7.44
N VAL A 64 3.34 -5.17 6.45
CA VAL A 64 3.29 -4.78 5.04
C VAL A 64 2.23 -5.56 4.28
N THR A 65 1.40 -4.85 3.51
CA THR A 65 0.33 -5.41 2.68
C THR A 65 -0.05 -4.44 1.56
N PRO A 66 -0.37 -4.89 0.34
CA PRO A 66 -0.95 -4.01 -0.68
C PRO A 66 -2.28 -3.39 -0.24
N LEU A 67 -2.98 -4.03 0.69
CA LEU A 67 -4.32 -3.75 1.21
C LEU A 67 -5.42 -3.94 0.17
N TRP A 68 -5.18 -3.54 -1.09
CA TRP A 68 -6.21 -3.33 -2.09
C TRP A 68 -7.34 -2.44 -1.53
N ALA A 69 -8.28 -2.05 -2.39
CA ALA A 69 -9.43 -1.27 -1.96
C ALA A 69 -10.73 -2.07 -2.14
N GLN A 70 -11.87 -1.48 -1.89
CA GLN A 70 -13.14 -2.16 -1.99
C GLN A 70 -14.09 -1.42 -2.94
N ILE A 71 -14.47 -2.08 -4.03
CA ILE A 71 -15.36 -1.52 -5.04
C ILE A 71 -16.81 -1.85 -4.64
N PRO A 72 -17.66 -0.82 -4.40
CA PRO A 72 -19.09 -1.03 -4.17
C PRO A 72 -19.77 -1.65 -5.39
N PHE A 73 -20.75 -2.53 -5.16
CA PHE A 73 -21.44 -3.26 -6.23
C PHE A 73 -22.08 -2.31 -7.27
N ASP A 74 -22.72 -1.24 -6.82
CA ASP A 74 -23.38 -0.25 -7.67
C ASP A 74 -22.40 0.61 -8.50
N LYS A 75 -21.11 0.62 -8.13
CA LYS A 75 -20.03 1.32 -8.82
C LYS A 75 -19.16 0.40 -9.68
N ALA A 76 -19.35 -0.92 -9.59
CA ALA A 76 -18.46 -1.90 -10.21
C ALA A 76 -18.36 -1.74 -11.74
N ALA A 77 -19.48 -1.58 -12.43
CA ALA A 77 -19.49 -1.45 -13.89
C ALA A 77 -18.74 -0.20 -14.37
N GLU A 78 -18.97 0.95 -13.73
CA GLU A 78 -18.28 2.19 -14.06
C GLU A 78 -16.79 2.10 -13.74
N THR A 79 -16.43 1.54 -12.58
CA THR A 79 -15.03 1.34 -12.16
C THR A 79 -14.28 0.46 -13.15
N VAL A 80 -14.84 -0.68 -13.55
CA VAL A 80 -14.22 -1.60 -14.53
C VAL A 80 -14.01 -0.93 -15.88
N MET A 81 -14.92 -0.07 -16.32
CA MET A 81 -14.77 0.66 -17.58
C MET A 81 -13.68 1.73 -17.53
N ARG A 82 -13.47 2.36 -16.39
CA ARG A 82 -12.61 3.56 -16.27
C ARG A 82 -11.21 3.26 -15.73
N VAL A 83 -11.05 2.22 -14.91
CA VAL A 83 -9.79 1.89 -14.25
C VAL A 83 -8.98 0.90 -15.09
N ASN A 84 -7.72 1.23 -15.31
CA ASN A 84 -6.84 0.45 -16.17
C ASN A 84 -6.43 -0.91 -15.59
N ASP A 85 -6.57 -1.12 -14.29
CA ASP A 85 -6.30 -2.39 -13.61
C ASP A 85 -7.07 -3.55 -14.27
N PHE A 86 -8.33 -3.32 -14.62
CA PHE A 86 -9.23 -4.30 -15.23
C PHE A 86 -8.94 -4.56 -16.73
N ARG A 87 -7.87 -3.98 -17.27
CA ARG A 87 -7.37 -4.24 -18.64
C ARG A 87 -5.94 -4.78 -18.62
N ASN A 88 -5.19 -4.51 -17.57
CA ASN A 88 -3.75 -4.76 -17.54
C ASN A 88 -3.32 -5.81 -16.53
N ILE A 89 -4.07 -6.01 -15.44
CA ILE A 89 -3.73 -6.99 -14.41
C ILE A 89 -4.26 -8.37 -14.81
N ARG A 90 -3.39 -9.36 -14.70
CA ARG A 90 -3.74 -10.77 -14.87
C ARG A 90 -3.78 -11.49 -13.52
N CYS A 91 -4.72 -12.40 -13.41
CA CYS A 91 -4.87 -13.30 -12.28
C CYS A 91 -5.29 -14.68 -12.82
N GLU A 92 -4.46 -15.71 -12.60
CA GLU A 92 -4.72 -17.09 -13.08
C GLU A 92 -4.98 -17.19 -14.61
N ASN A 93 -4.17 -16.46 -15.39
CA ASN A 93 -4.28 -16.37 -16.86
C ASN A 93 -5.51 -15.62 -17.42
N ASP A 94 -6.35 -15.04 -16.57
CA ASP A 94 -7.49 -14.21 -16.98
C ASP A 94 -7.22 -12.73 -16.61
N ILE A 95 -8.04 -11.82 -17.12
CA ILE A 95 -8.05 -10.41 -16.71
C ILE A 95 -8.68 -10.31 -15.32
N LEU A 96 -8.11 -9.44 -14.49
CA LEU A 96 -8.62 -9.16 -13.15
C LEU A 96 -10.10 -8.76 -13.21
N ARG A 97 -10.91 -9.41 -12.39
CA ARG A 97 -12.32 -9.07 -12.19
C ARG A 97 -12.47 -8.26 -10.91
N TRP A 98 -13.44 -7.35 -10.88
CA TRP A 98 -13.71 -6.53 -9.70
C TRP A 98 -14.04 -7.36 -8.44
N THR A 99 -14.66 -8.54 -8.61
CA THR A 99 -14.92 -9.47 -7.50
C THR A 99 -13.60 -9.98 -6.91
N ARG A 100 -12.64 -10.36 -7.77
CA ARG A 100 -11.32 -10.81 -7.34
C ARG A 100 -10.53 -9.67 -6.70
N PHE A 101 -10.65 -8.44 -7.20
CA PHE A 101 -10.10 -7.26 -6.57
C PHE A 101 -10.58 -7.11 -5.12
N ASN A 102 -11.89 -7.24 -4.88
CA ASN A 102 -12.47 -7.18 -3.54
C ASN A 102 -12.06 -8.38 -2.66
N GLU A 103 -11.94 -9.59 -3.22
CA GLU A 103 -11.42 -10.76 -2.50
C GLU A 103 -10.00 -10.53 -1.99
N GLU A 104 -9.15 -9.89 -2.80
CA GLU A 104 -7.80 -9.52 -2.39
C GLU A 104 -7.81 -8.50 -1.27
N HIS A 105 -8.71 -7.51 -1.31
CA HIS A 105 -8.89 -6.61 -0.18
C HIS A 105 -9.22 -7.37 1.10
N PHE A 106 -10.21 -8.25 1.09
CA PHE A 106 -10.58 -9.01 2.28
C PHE A 106 -9.45 -9.91 2.79
N ARG A 107 -8.66 -10.49 1.90
CA ARG A 107 -7.48 -11.27 2.26
C ARG A 107 -6.43 -10.42 2.97
N CYS A 108 -6.09 -9.28 2.37
CA CYS A 108 -5.11 -8.35 2.92
C CYS A 108 -5.55 -7.74 4.26
N PHE A 109 -6.82 -7.35 4.36
CA PHE A 109 -7.35 -6.77 5.59
C PHE A 109 -7.44 -7.79 6.74
N ARG A 110 -7.82 -9.03 6.44
CA ARG A 110 -7.77 -10.11 7.43
C ARG A 110 -6.34 -10.36 7.93
N PHE A 111 -5.36 -10.42 7.03
CA PHE A 111 -3.95 -10.52 7.40
C PHE A 111 -3.54 -9.35 8.32
N LEU A 112 -3.84 -8.11 7.90
CA LEU A 112 -3.50 -6.91 8.66
C LEU A 112 -4.07 -6.94 10.07
N THR A 113 -5.37 -7.22 10.21
CA THR A 113 -6.05 -7.25 11.51
C THR A 113 -5.46 -8.32 12.43
N GLU A 114 -5.15 -9.50 11.89
CA GLU A 114 -4.54 -10.58 12.66
C GLU A 114 -3.10 -10.26 13.05
N ALA A 115 -2.31 -9.69 12.14
CA ALA A 115 -0.94 -9.27 12.40
C ALA A 115 -0.86 -8.20 13.50
N VAL A 116 -1.71 -7.18 13.43
CA VAL A 116 -1.79 -6.13 14.48
C VAL A 116 -2.17 -6.75 15.83
N LYS A 117 -3.15 -7.64 15.85
CA LYS A 117 -3.59 -8.32 17.09
C LYS A 117 -2.51 -9.20 17.71
N GLN A 118 -1.69 -9.86 16.89
CA GLN A 118 -0.64 -10.78 17.33
C GLN A 118 0.66 -10.06 17.71
N SER A 119 0.91 -8.89 17.19
CA SER A 119 2.12 -8.11 17.48
C SER A 119 2.30 -7.89 18.98
N LYS A 120 3.54 -8.03 19.43
CA LYS A 120 4.00 -7.72 20.78
C LYS A 120 5.00 -6.57 20.79
N ALA A 121 5.26 -6.00 19.61
CA ALA A 121 6.16 -4.88 19.48
C ALA A 121 5.58 -3.65 20.20
N LYS A 122 6.48 -2.79 20.68
CA LYS A 122 6.12 -1.51 21.30
C LYS A 122 5.58 -0.54 20.25
N HIS A 123 6.16 -0.58 19.05
CA HIS A 123 5.80 0.26 17.93
C HIS A 123 5.27 -0.57 16.76
N ILE A 124 4.05 -0.29 16.34
CA ILE A 124 3.43 -0.94 15.18
C ILE A 124 3.35 0.07 14.04
N VAL A 125 4.04 -0.25 12.95
CA VAL A 125 4.01 0.51 11.70
C VAL A 125 3.31 -0.32 10.64
N VAL A 126 2.36 0.27 9.94
CA VAL A 126 1.67 -0.36 8.81
C VAL A 126 2.10 0.32 7.51
N MET A 127 2.39 -0.47 6.48
CA MET A 127 2.65 0.03 5.13
C MET A 127 1.70 -0.62 4.14
N THR A 128 0.94 0.22 3.42
CA THR A 128 -0.02 -0.23 2.39
C THR A 128 0.22 0.48 1.06
N HIS A 129 -0.31 -0.08 -0.03
CA HIS A 129 -0.35 0.61 -1.30
C HIS A 129 -1.60 1.47 -1.42
N HIS A 130 -2.79 0.89 -1.25
CA HIS A 130 -4.05 1.65 -1.35
C HIS A 130 -4.30 2.54 -0.13
N VAL A 131 -5.06 3.59 -0.35
CA VAL A 131 -5.41 4.59 0.67
C VAL A 131 -6.35 3.97 1.71
N PRO A 132 -6.02 4.05 3.02
CA PRO A 132 -6.78 3.31 4.05
C PRO A 132 -7.94 4.09 4.66
N SER A 133 -8.20 5.33 4.26
CA SER A 133 -9.27 6.15 4.85
C SER A 133 -9.74 7.23 3.90
N SER A 134 -11.03 7.53 3.92
CA SER A 134 -11.63 8.64 3.19
C SER A 134 -11.07 10.00 3.62
N LEU A 135 -10.63 10.13 4.87
CA LEU A 135 -9.98 11.34 5.41
C LEU A 135 -8.61 11.63 4.76
N LEU A 136 -8.02 10.65 4.09
CA LEU A 136 -6.72 10.72 3.43
C LEU A 136 -6.83 10.87 1.91
N MET A 137 -8.04 11.02 1.39
CA MET A 137 -8.29 11.33 -0.01
C MET A 137 -8.17 12.83 -0.26
N ALA A 138 -7.59 13.19 -1.40
CA ALA A 138 -7.57 14.57 -1.84
C ALA A 138 -9.01 15.09 -2.05
N PRO A 139 -9.32 16.33 -1.64
CA PRO A 139 -10.68 16.88 -1.71
C PRO A 139 -11.30 16.79 -3.11
N GLU A 140 -10.50 16.98 -4.16
CA GLU A 140 -10.92 16.90 -5.55
C GLU A 140 -11.40 15.51 -6.01
N PHE A 141 -11.08 14.45 -5.25
CA PHE A 141 -11.46 13.08 -5.57
C PHE A 141 -12.46 12.46 -4.61
N GLN A 142 -12.88 13.18 -3.54
CA GLN A 142 -13.76 12.61 -2.52
C GLN A 142 -15.07 12.06 -3.10
N ASP A 143 -15.65 12.72 -4.10
CA ASP A 143 -16.92 12.31 -4.72
C ASP A 143 -16.71 11.48 -6.01
N SER A 144 -15.51 11.02 -6.30
CA SER A 144 -15.25 10.26 -7.52
C SER A 144 -15.97 8.90 -7.49
N PRO A 145 -16.73 8.56 -8.53
CA PRO A 145 -17.47 7.30 -8.57
C PRO A 145 -16.57 6.05 -8.65
N ILE A 146 -15.28 6.23 -8.92
CA ILE A 146 -14.30 5.15 -9.01
C ILE A 146 -13.40 5.04 -7.77
N ASN A 147 -13.69 5.79 -6.70
CA ASN A 147 -12.85 5.78 -5.48
C ASN A 147 -12.67 4.40 -4.87
N GLY A 148 -13.64 3.50 -5.03
CA GLY A 148 -13.51 2.13 -4.55
C GLY A 148 -12.35 1.33 -5.17
N ALA A 149 -11.71 1.83 -6.23
CA ALA A 149 -10.47 1.24 -6.76
C ALA A 149 -9.20 1.87 -6.16
N PHE A 150 -9.33 2.96 -5.40
CA PHE A 150 -8.18 3.72 -4.87
C PHE A 150 -8.12 3.69 -3.35
N MET A 151 -9.26 3.62 -2.70
CA MET A 151 -9.41 3.81 -1.27
C MET A 151 -10.42 2.83 -0.69
N VAL A 152 -10.16 2.40 0.53
CA VAL A 152 -11.13 1.74 1.41
C VAL A 152 -11.21 2.52 2.73
N ASP A 153 -12.41 2.75 3.24
CA ASP A 153 -12.55 3.50 4.49
C ASP A 153 -12.43 2.56 5.70
N LEU A 154 -11.27 2.60 6.32
CA LEU A 154 -10.92 1.90 7.55
C LEU A 154 -10.73 2.87 8.73
N THR A 155 -11.35 4.05 8.68
CA THR A 155 -11.18 5.10 9.71
C THR A 155 -11.46 4.55 11.09
N ASP A 156 -12.60 3.88 11.31
CA ASP A 156 -12.97 3.31 12.61
C ASP A 156 -11.96 2.26 13.10
N TYR A 157 -11.41 1.44 12.17
CA TYR A 157 -10.38 0.47 12.51
C TYR A 157 -9.07 1.17 12.93
N ILE A 158 -8.65 2.18 12.19
CA ILE A 158 -7.45 2.97 12.51
C ILE A 158 -7.59 3.59 13.89
N GLU A 159 -8.73 4.22 14.18
CA GLU A 159 -9.01 4.85 15.47
C GLU A 159 -9.00 3.88 16.65
N ALA A 160 -9.43 2.64 16.43
CA ALA A 160 -9.49 1.61 17.48
C ALA A 160 -8.19 0.80 17.62
N SER A 161 -7.24 0.95 16.69
CA SER A 161 -6.01 0.14 16.63
C SER A 161 -4.87 0.75 17.46
N PRO A 162 -3.87 -0.06 17.85
CA PRO A 162 -2.62 0.41 18.46
C PRO A 162 -1.57 0.84 17.42
N ILE A 163 -1.92 1.03 16.17
CA ILE A 163 -1.00 1.41 15.10
C ILE A 163 -0.50 2.84 15.34
N GLU A 164 0.81 3.02 15.36
CA GLU A 164 1.43 4.33 15.56
C GLU A 164 1.60 5.09 14.25
N TYR A 165 2.05 4.40 13.20
CA TYR A 165 2.25 4.99 11.87
C TYR A 165 1.57 4.16 10.80
N TRP A 166 0.96 4.84 9.83
CA TRP A 166 0.43 4.22 8.63
C TRP A 166 0.97 4.90 7.37
N ILE A 167 1.83 4.19 6.63
CA ILE A 167 2.44 4.67 5.38
C ILE A 167 1.62 4.12 4.21
N TYR A 168 1.27 4.97 3.25
CA TYR A 168 0.46 4.55 2.10
C TYR A 168 0.85 5.27 0.81
N GLY A 169 0.37 4.77 -0.33
CA GLY A 169 0.64 5.26 -1.67
C GLY A 169 -0.62 5.45 -2.52
N HIS A 170 -0.50 5.15 -3.80
CA HIS A 170 -1.53 5.02 -4.82
C HIS A 170 -2.24 6.32 -5.25
N SER A 171 -2.58 7.23 -4.36
CA SER A 171 -3.36 8.43 -4.67
C SER A 171 -2.55 9.54 -5.36
N HIS A 172 -1.23 9.40 -5.45
CA HIS A 172 -0.29 10.41 -5.93
C HIS A 172 -0.44 11.78 -5.25
N ARG A 173 -0.97 11.79 -4.02
CA ARG A 173 -1.14 12.98 -3.20
C ARG A 173 -0.43 12.79 -1.88
N ASN A 174 0.44 13.74 -1.53
CA ASN A 174 1.20 13.68 -0.30
C ASN A 174 0.42 14.32 0.84
N ILE A 175 0.09 13.51 1.83
CA ILE A 175 -0.68 13.91 3.01
C ILE A 175 0.08 13.43 4.25
N ASP A 176 0.11 14.28 5.26
CA ASP A 176 0.59 13.98 6.60
C ASP A 176 -0.51 14.39 7.57
N ALA A 177 -1.23 13.44 8.09
CA ALA A 177 -2.40 13.66 8.94
C ALA A 177 -2.43 12.63 10.07
N THR A 178 -3.10 12.99 11.16
CA THR A 178 -3.28 12.10 12.30
C THR A 178 -4.75 11.71 12.42
N ILE A 179 -5.02 10.41 12.44
CA ILE A 179 -6.32 9.83 12.74
C ILE A 179 -6.22 9.27 14.15
N ARG A 180 -6.82 9.98 15.12
CA ARG A 180 -6.71 9.73 16.56
C ARG A 180 -5.26 9.64 17.04
N ASN A 181 -4.68 8.44 17.18
CA ASN A 181 -3.31 8.20 17.64
C ASN A 181 -2.37 7.75 16.53
N THR A 182 -2.89 7.47 15.34
CA THR A 182 -2.13 6.98 14.20
C THR A 182 -1.73 8.13 13.29
N ARG A 183 -0.44 8.34 13.08
CA ARG A 183 0.06 9.28 12.07
C ARG A 183 0.07 8.61 10.71
N CYS A 184 -0.72 9.13 9.78
CA CYS A 184 -0.87 8.63 8.42
C CYS A 184 -0.02 9.46 7.46
N LEU A 185 0.87 8.80 6.72
CA LEU A 185 1.91 9.45 5.93
C LEU A 185 1.92 8.94 4.49
N SER A 186 2.09 9.85 3.54
CA SER A 186 2.45 9.51 2.18
C SER A 186 3.55 10.43 1.64
N ASN A 187 4.44 9.91 0.79
CA ASN A 187 5.47 10.66 0.10
C ASN A 187 5.67 10.08 -1.30
N GLN A 188 4.75 10.41 -2.17
CA GLN A 188 4.58 9.83 -3.49
C GLN A 188 5.20 10.74 -4.55
N LEU A 189 5.98 10.17 -5.46
CA LEU A 189 6.52 10.89 -6.62
C LEU A 189 5.42 11.23 -7.63
N GLY A 190 4.47 10.31 -7.82
CA GLY A 190 3.40 10.47 -8.80
C GLY A 190 3.91 10.59 -10.25
N TYR A 191 3.07 11.12 -11.12
CA TYR A 191 3.42 11.34 -12.53
C TYR A 191 4.04 12.72 -12.75
N ILE A 192 5.30 12.76 -13.20
CA ILE A 192 6.03 14.01 -13.47
C ILE A 192 5.27 14.88 -14.50
N GLY A 193 4.71 14.26 -15.54
CA GLY A 193 3.93 14.96 -16.57
C GLY A 193 2.64 15.62 -16.05
N GLY A 194 2.12 15.17 -14.90
CA GLY A 194 0.94 15.73 -14.23
C GLY A 194 1.28 16.72 -13.11
N ASN A 195 2.56 17.06 -12.91
CA ASN A 195 3.04 17.89 -11.80
C ASN A 195 2.74 17.32 -10.41
N GLU A 196 2.47 16.02 -10.28
CA GLU A 196 2.16 15.35 -9.02
C GLU A 196 3.39 15.28 -8.09
N HIS A 197 4.60 15.36 -8.68
CA HIS A 197 5.89 15.29 -7.98
C HIS A 197 6.22 16.54 -7.14
N ILE A 198 5.49 17.65 -7.28
CA ILE A 198 5.83 18.94 -6.63
C ILE A 198 5.89 18.82 -5.10
N SER A 199 5.05 17.97 -4.52
CA SER A 199 5.02 17.75 -3.06
C SER A 199 5.90 16.59 -2.58
N PHE A 200 6.64 15.93 -3.49
CA PHE A 200 7.55 14.86 -3.14
C PHE A 200 8.82 15.41 -2.47
N ASP A 201 9.17 14.89 -1.31
CA ASP A 201 10.39 15.23 -0.60
C ASP A 201 11.35 14.02 -0.60
N PRO A 202 12.46 14.06 -1.37
CA PRO A 202 13.40 12.95 -1.44
C PRO A 202 14.18 12.73 -0.14
N ALA A 203 14.13 13.68 0.79
CA ALA A 203 14.79 13.60 2.09
C ALA A 203 13.82 13.30 3.23
N ARG A 204 12.55 12.97 2.93
CA ARG A 204 11.55 12.68 3.96
C ARG A 204 11.90 11.40 4.71
N TYR A 205 11.94 11.50 6.02
CA TYR A 205 12.14 10.38 6.93
C TYR A 205 11.21 10.50 8.14
N MET A 206 11.12 9.43 8.90
CA MET A 206 10.55 9.41 10.25
C MET A 206 11.51 8.65 11.16
N GLU A 207 11.59 9.08 12.40
CA GLU A 207 12.35 8.41 13.44
C GLU A 207 11.40 7.70 14.40
N ILE A 208 11.72 6.48 14.72
CA ILE A 208 11.10 5.71 15.81
C ILE A 208 12.21 5.44 16.80
N VAL A 209 12.11 6.05 17.97
CA VAL A 209 13.17 5.96 18.99
C VAL A 209 12.89 4.73 19.86
N GLU A 210 13.79 3.77 19.84
CA GLU A 210 13.85 2.69 20.84
C GLU A 210 14.37 3.28 22.16
N GLU A 211 13.60 3.12 23.26
CA GLU A 211 13.98 3.56 24.61
C GLU A 211 14.77 2.49 25.37
#